data_f8918b3a999eecb9901d56a3702cf6d7
#
_entry.id   f8918b3a999eecb9901d56a3702cf6d7
#
_cell.length_a   1.000
_cell.length_b   1.000
_cell.length_c   1.000
_cell.angle_alpha   90.00
_cell.angle_beta   90.00
_cell.angle_gamma   90.00
#
_symmetry.space_group_name_H-M   'P 1'
#
loop_
_entity.id
_entity.type
_entity.pdbx_description
1 polymer ?
#
loop_
_entity_poly.entity_id
_entity_poly.type
_entity_poly.pdbx_seq_one_letter_code
_entity_poly.pdbx_strand_id
1 'polypeptide(L)'
;HENRGAYAQHWLDYFPTPTGETYYTFRRGPAFFIVLDGCEDKPDNDPRYYGMGDWNEYRRQQAEWLKGVVNSDEFRAAPVRIVLMHMIPGKEDSWYGEQQIRRLFIPELAGKGIDLMLCGHYHRYHWIDDGSRGVDFPILVNSNNDCLRVSADAKGIDLKVVNLSLI
;
A
#
# COMPACT_ATOMS: atom_id res chain seq x y z
N HIS A 1 6.48 -9.00 2.45
CA HIS A 1 7.04 -10.22 3.09
C HIS A 1 7.48 -11.30 2.11
N GLU A 2 7.23 -11.12 0.83
CA GLU A 2 7.80 -11.97 -0.25
C GLU A 2 9.27 -11.66 -0.50
N ASN A 3 9.71 -10.49 -0.07
CA ASN A 3 11.05 -9.96 -0.31
C ASN A 3 12.02 -10.27 0.85
N ARG A 4 12.02 -11.48 1.38
CA ARG A 4 12.93 -11.92 2.43
C ARG A 4 13.76 -13.14 2.03
N GLY A 5 14.83 -13.37 2.75
CA GLY A 5 15.77 -14.46 2.52
C GLY A 5 17.07 -13.97 1.87
N ALA A 6 17.96 -14.89 1.55
CA ALA A 6 19.32 -14.58 1.11
C ALA A 6 19.41 -13.70 -0.15
N TYR A 7 18.40 -13.73 -1.00
CA TYR A 7 18.37 -12.98 -2.26
C TYR A 7 17.49 -11.71 -2.21
N ALA A 8 16.94 -11.36 -1.07
CA ALA A 8 16.10 -10.17 -0.92
C ALA A 8 16.79 -8.87 -1.39
N GLN A 9 18.10 -8.75 -1.17
CA GLN A 9 18.92 -7.63 -1.63
C GLN A 9 18.95 -7.45 -3.16
N HIS A 10 18.61 -8.50 -3.92
CA HIS A 10 18.56 -8.48 -5.39
C HIS A 10 17.17 -8.18 -5.94
N TRP A 11 16.18 -7.89 -5.09
CA TRP A 11 14.81 -7.61 -5.53
C TRP A 11 14.76 -6.53 -6.61
N LEU A 12 15.45 -5.42 -6.38
CA LEU A 12 15.48 -4.28 -7.31
C LEU A 12 16.21 -4.56 -8.62
N ASP A 13 17.09 -5.59 -8.67
CA ASP A 13 17.73 -6.03 -9.92
C ASP A 13 16.71 -6.66 -10.88
N TYR A 14 15.69 -7.33 -10.33
CA TYR A 14 14.63 -7.98 -11.11
C TYR A 14 13.40 -7.10 -11.28
N PHE A 15 13.11 -6.25 -10.32
CA PHE A 15 11.94 -5.35 -10.30
C PHE A 15 12.39 -3.91 -10.08
N PRO A 16 13.00 -3.29 -11.10
CA PRO A 16 13.50 -1.93 -10.96
C PRO A 16 12.34 -0.96 -10.73
N THR A 17 12.50 -0.08 -9.75
CA THR A 17 11.55 0.97 -9.41
C THR A 17 12.08 2.33 -9.85
N PRO A 18 11.26 3.37 -9.99
CA PRO A 18 11.69 4.69 -10.42
C PRO A 18 12.73 5.34 -9.50
N THR A 19 12.75 4.98 -8.23
CA THR A 19 13.59 5.61 -7.19
C THR A 19 14.72 4.72 -6.68
N GLY A 20 14.70 3.43 -7.01
CA GLY A 20 15.58 2.44 -6.38
C GLY A 20 15.11 2.01 -4.99
N GLU A 21 13.96 2.50 -4.52
CA GLU A 21 13.31 2.08 -3.28
C GLU A 21 12.08 1.21 -3.58
N THR A 22 11.59 0.45 -2.60
CA THR A 22 10.35 -0.34 -2.77
C THR A 22 9.08 0.49 -2.61
N TYR A 23 9.24 1.78 -2.28
CA TYR A 23 8.16 2.77 -2.22
C TYR A 23 8.45 3.93 -3.16
N TYR A 24 7.45 4.39 -3.89
CA TYR A 24 7.59 5.43 -4.90
C TYR A 24 6.25 6.01 -5.31
N THR A 25 6.28 7.04 -6.13
CA THR A 25 5.10 7.57 -6.81
C THR A 25 5.24 7.45 -8.32
N PHE A 26 4.13 7.39 -9.00
CA PHE A 26 4.07 7.54 -10.44
C PHE A 26 2.73 8.11 -10.86
N ARG A 27 2.67 8.64 -12.08
CA ARG A 27 1.45 9.15 -12.67
C ARG A 27 1.07 8.38 -13.93
N ARG A 28 -0.22 8.10 -14.07
CA ARG A 28 -0.77 7.54 -15.30
C ARG A 28 -2.10 8.20 -15.63
N GLY A 29 -2.12 9.00 -16.72
CA GLY A 29 -3.28 9.82 -17.07
C GLY A 29 -3.67 10.77 -15.94
N PRO A 30 -4.95 10.76 -15.50
CA PRO A 30 -5.43 11.60 -14.42
C PRO A 30 -5.02 11.10 -13.03
N ALA A 31 -4.58 9.86 -12.92
CA ALA A 31 -4.32 9.23 -11.63
C ALA A 31 -2.87 9.40 -11.15
N PHE A 32 -2.72 9.81 -9.90
CA PHE A 32 -1.49 9.82 -9.12
C PHE A 32 -1.48 8.59 -8.22
N PHE A 33 -0.42 7.82 -8.31
CA PHE A 33 -0.25 6.59 -7.54
C PHE A 33 0.83 6.78 -6.48
N ILE A 34 0.53 6.32 -5.26
CA ILE A 34 1.49 6.15 -4.18
C ILE A 34 1.65 4.66 -3.96
N VAL A 35 2.85 4.14 -4.16
CA VAL A 35 3.21 2.75 -3.84
C VAL A 35 3.92 2.75 -2.50
N LEU A 36 3.41 1.94 -1.56
CA LEU A 36 3.97 1.80 -0.22
C LEU A 36 4.39 0.34 0.02
N ASP A 37 5.49 0.18 0.72
CA ASP A 37 5.94 -1.12 1.20
C ASP A 37 5.54 -1.31 2.67
N GLY A 38 4.60 -2.21 2.92
CA GLY A 38 4.18 -2.56 4.28
C GLY A 38 5.24 -3.33 5.08
N CYS A 39 6.31 -3.77 4.42
CA CYS A 39 7.38 -4.60 4.98
C CYS A 39 6.85 -5.95 5.52
N GLU A 40 7.38 -6.42 6.63
CA GLU A 40 7.02 -7.68 7.26
C GLU A 40 5.89 -7.54 8.28
N ASP A 41 5.14 -8.61 8.46
CA ASP A 41 3.96 -8.66 9.33
C ASP A 41 4.29 -8.84 10.82
N LYS A 42 5.54 -9.16 11.16
CA LYS A 42 6.02 -9.39 12.52
C LYS A 42 7.03 -8.34 12.98
N PRO A 43 7.30 -8.22 14.29
CA PRO A 43 8.31 -7.28 14.77
C PRO A 43 9.74 -7.67 14.36
N ASP A 44 10.64 -6.70 14.31
CA ASP A 44 12.02 -6.86 13.85
C ASP A 44 12.81 -7.92 14.65
N ASN A 45 12.47 -8.09 15.93
CA ASN A 45 13.09 -9.07 16.80
C ASN A 45 12.48 -10.48 16.70
N ASP A 46 11.59 -10.74 15.75
CA ASP A 46 11.05 -12.09 15.55
C ASP A 46 12.18 -13.06 15.18
N PRO A 47 12.29 -14.23 15.84
CA PRO A 47 13.38 -15.18 15.60
C PRO A 47 13.56 -15.62 14.14
N ARG A 48 12.48 -15.57 13.34
CA ARG A 48 12.51 -15.89 11.90
C ARG A 48 13.38 -14.97 11.08
N TYR A 49 13.73 -13.81 11.60
CA TYR A 49 14.54 -12.81 10.88
C TYR A 49 16.01 -12.82 11.28
N TYR A 50 16.40 -13.69 12.22
CA TYR A 50 17.80 -13.88 12.61
C TYR A 50 18.52 -12.59 13.00
N GLY A 51 17.82 -11.60 13.54
CA GLY A 51 18.36 -10.29 13.90
C GLY A 51 18.64 -9.35 12.72
N MET A 52 18.17 -9.68 11.52
CA MET A 52 18.33 -8.84 10.31
C MET A 52 17.13 -7.95 10.01
N GLY A 53 16.11 -7.93 10.89
CA GLY A 53 14.94 -7.09 10.72
C GLY A 53 15.22 -5.65 11.10
N ASP A 54 14.89 -4.71 10.20
CA ASP A 54 14.92 -3.25 10.45
C ASP A 54 13.73 -2.56 9.78
N TRP A 55 12.62 -3.29 9.69
CA TRP A 55 11.41 -2.82 8.99
C TRP A 55 10.70 -1.68 9.72
N ASN A 56 10.88 -1.57 11.04
CA ASN A 56 10.29 -0.46 11.79
C ASN A 56 10.92 0.88 11.40
N GLU A 57 12.24 0.89 11.22
CA GLU A 57 12.93 2.09 10.77
C GLU A 57 12.56 2.41 9.31
N TYR A 58 12.53 1.39 8.46
CA TYR A 58 12.13 1.57 7.06
C TYR A 58 10.71 2.11 6.91
N ARG A 59 9.76 1.66 7.75
CA ARG A 59 8.40 2.26 7.78
C ARG A 59 8.40 3.70 8.24
N ARG A 60 9.25 4.10 9.21
CA ARG A 60 9.36 5.49 9.65
C ARG A 60 9.90 6.39 8.54
N GLN A 61 10.92 5.92 7.81
CA GLN A 61 11.46 6.63 6.64
C GLN A 61 10.39 6.82 5.56
N GLN A 62 9.62 5.77 5.28
CA GLN A 62 8.49 5.88 4.34
C GLN A 62 7.43 6.87 4.81
N ALA A 63 7.09 6.88 6.09
CA ALA A 63 6.09 7.82 6.63
C ALA A 63 6.54 9.28 6.48
N GLU A 64 7.81 9.57 6.75
CA GLU A 64 8.35 10.91 6.55
C GLU A 64 8.38 11.32 5.07
N TRP A 65 8.78 10.40 4.19
CA TRP A 65 8.69 10.61 2.74
C TRP A 65 7.24 10.84 2.29
N LEU A 66 6.30 10.00 2.78
CA LEU A 66 4.88 10.08 2.45
C LEU A 66 4.28 11.44 2.80
N LYS A 67 4.65 12.00 3.94
CA LYS A 67 4.28 13.35 4.36
C LYS A 67 4.70 14.43 3.35
N GLY A 68 5.88 14.28 2.75
CA GLY A 68 6.32 15.14 1.65
C GLY A 68 5.46 14.94 0.40
N VAL A 69 5.18 13.69 0.02
CA VAL A 69 4.39 13.35 -1.16
C VAL A 69 2.99 13.96 -1.11
N VAL A 70 2.25 13.73 -0.03
CA VAL A 70 0.85 14.20 0.08
C VAL A 70 0.72 15.72 0.19
N ASN A 71 1.83 16.42 0.41
CA ASN A 71 1.92 17.88 0.43
C ASN A 71 2.51 18.44 -0.87
N SER A 72 2.89 17.63 -1.84
CA SER A 72 3.41 18.09 -3.13
C SER A 72 2.32 18.69 -4.02
N ASP A 73 2.72 19.59 -4.89
CA ASP A 73 1.79 20.23 -5.85
C ASP A 73 1.27 19.20 -6.87
N GLU A 74 2.10 18.23 -7.26
CA GLU A 74 1.72 17.18 -8.17
C GLU A 74 0.61 16.30 -7.60
N PHE A 75 0.73 15.91 -6.33
CA PHE A 75 -0.30 15.14 -5.63
C PHE A 75 -1.60 15.96 -5.51
N ARG A 76 -1.51 17.22 -5.08
CA ARG A 76 -2.69 18.09 -4.91
C ARG A 76 -3.42 18.37 -6.22
N ALA A 77 -2.69 18.51 -7.32
CA ALA A 77 -3.27 18.76 -8.64
C ALA A 77 -3.85 17.52 -9.31
N ALA A 78 -3.62 16.33 -8.80
CA ALA A 78 -4.10 15.11 -9.40
C ALA A 78 -5.62 14.97 -9.23
N PRO A 79 -6.39 14.73 -10.32
CA PRO A 79 -7.84 14.48 -10.22
C PRO A 79 -8.18 13.20 -9.45
N VAL A 80 -7.31 12.20 -9.54
CA VAL A 80 -7.50 10.88 -8.90
C VAL A 80 -6.22 10.50 -8.14
N ARG A 81 -6.38 9.98 -6.92
CA ARG A 81 -5.27 9.58 -6.03
C ARG A 81 -5.49 8.17 -5.53
N ILE A 82 -4.57 7.27 -5.85
CA ILE A 82 -4.66 5.85 -5.52
C ILE A 82 -3.44 5.42 -4.71
N VAL A 83 -3.66 4.72 -3.61
CA VAL A 83 -2.60 4.09 -2.83
C VAL A 83 -2.54 2.60 -3.15
N LEU A 84 -1.34 2.09 -3.41
CA LEU A 84 -1.06 0.67 -3.62
C LEU A 84 -0.19 0.18 -2.48
N MET A 85 -0.61 -0.86 -1.79
CA MET A 85 0.16 -1.49 -0.74
C MET A 85 -0.27 -2.94 -0.56
N HIS A 86 0.66 -3.85 -0.28
CA HIS A 86 0.30 -5.26 -0.10
C HIS A 86 -0.52 -5.50 1.16
N MET A 87 0.00 -5.12 2.34
CA MET A 87 -0.72 -5.26 3.60
C MET A 87 -1.71 -4.12 3.82
N ILE A 88 -2.79 -4.40 4.55
CA ILE A 88 -3.78 -3.37 4.90
C ILE A 88 -3.43 -2.69 6.23
N PRO A 89 -3.93 -1.48 6.48
CA PRO A 89 -3.92 -0.90 7.83
C PRO A 89 -4.69 -1.77 8.81
N GLY A 90 -4.07 -2.18 9.92
CA GLY A 90 -4.64 -3.10 10.88
C GLY A 90 -5.68 -2.49 11.83
N LYS A 91 -6.38 -3.36 12.55
CA LYS A 91 -7.10 -3.04 13.80
C LYS A 91 -6.14 -3.22 14.99
N GLU A 92 -6.63 -2.96 16.20
CA GLU A 92 -5.81 -3.10 17.42
C GLU A 92 -5.33 -4.54 17.68
N ASP A 93 -6.14 -5.52 17.26
CA ASP A 93 -5.86 -6.96 17.39
C ASP A 93 -5.21 -7.58 16.14
N SER A 94 -4.86 -6.77 15.16
CA SER A 94 -4.21 -7.21 13.92
C SER A 94 -2.74 -7.58 14.14
N TRP A 95 -2.11 -8.14 13.11
CA TRP A 95 -0.69 -8.45 13.10
C TRP A 95 0.15 -7.19 13.29
N TYR A 96 1.34 -7.35 13.88
CA TYR A 96 2.21 -6.23 14.25
C TYR A 96 2.47 -5.26 13.07
N GLY A 97 2.83 -5.78 11.90
CA GLY A 97 3.09 -4.96 10.72
C GLY A 97 1.89 -4.12 10.30
N GLU A 98 0.68 -4.70 10.32
CA GLU A 98 -0.56 -3.99 10.01
C GLU A 98 -0.86 -2.87 11.02
N GLN A 99 -0.57 -3.11 12.31
CA GLN A 99 -0.69 -2.07 13.33
C GLN A 99 0.32 -0.93 13.12
N GLN A 100 1.56 -1.25 12.70
CA GLN A 100 2.56 -0.23 12.38
C GLN A 100 2.15 0.60 11.17
N ILE A 101 1.61 -0.02 10.12
CA ILE A 101 1.03 0.68 8.96
C ILE A 101 -0.05 1.66 9.41
N ARG A 102 -1.00 1.20 10.22
CA ARG A 102 -2.05 2.07 10.76
C ARG A 102 -1.48 3.24 11.55
N ARG A 103 -0.48 2.99 12.38
CA ARG A 103 0.12 4.00 13.24
C ARG A 103 0.94 5.05 12.48
N LEU A 104 1.65 4.63 11.43
CA LEU A 104 2.64 5.46 10.74
C LEU A 104 2.12 6.07 9.43
N PHE A 105 1.37 5.30 8.62
CA PHE A 105 0.96 5.77 7.29
C PHE A 105 -0.43 6.41 7.27
N ILE A 106 -1.36 5.90 8.09
CA ILE A 106 -2.73 6.39 8.06
C ILE A 106 -2.85 7.86 8.48
N PRO A 107 -2.14 8.36 9.51
CA PRO A 107 -2.18 9.79 9.83
C PRO A 107 -1.74 10.70 8.69
N GLU A 108 -0.86 10.22 7.81
CA GLU A 108 -0.39 10.99 6.65
C GLU A 108 -1.37 10.92 5.46
N LEU A 109 -2.18 9.87 5.36
CA LEU A 109 -3.13 9.66 4.25
C LEU A 109 -4.54 10.19 4.56
N ALA A 110 -4.98 10.11 5.82
CA ALA A 110 -6.32 10.52 6.21
C ALA A 110 -6.56 12.02 5.93
N GLY A 111 -7.72 12.35 5.36
CA GLY A 111 -8.07 13.72 5.01
C GLY A 111 -7.31 14.31 3.82
N LYS A 112 -6.57 13.50 3.07
CA LYS A 112 -5.77 13.97 1.92
C LYS A 112 -6.49 13.81 0.57
N GLY A 113 -7.74 13.35 0.58
CA GLY A 113 -8.53 13.16 -0.64
C GLY A 113 -8.01 11.99 -1.48
N ILE A 114 -7.63 10.89 -0.83
CA ILE A 114 -7.38 9.61 -1.49
C ILE A 114 -8.71 9.05 -1.97
N ASP A 115 -8.76 8.57 -3.20
CA ASP A 115 -9.99 8.01 -3.79
C ASP A 115 -10.10 6.50 -3.54
N LEU A 116 -8.97 5.80 -3.46
CA LEU A 116 -8.95 4.34 -3.29
C LEU A 116 -7.59 3.86 -2.78
N MET A 117 -7.62 2.88 -1.87
CA MET A 117 -6.45 2.09 -1.53
C MET A 117 -6.64 0.65 -1.97
N LEU A 118 -5.69 0.12 -2.73
CA LEU A 118 -5.69 -1.27 -3.20
C LEU A 118 -4.67 -2.09 -2.41
N CYS A 119 -5.15 -3.19 -1.85
CA CYS A 119 -4.37 -4.10 -1.02
C CYS A 119 -4.54 -5.56 -1.45
N GLY A 120 -3.69 -6.41 -0.93
CA GLY A 120 -3.77 -7.87 -1.03
C GLY A 120 -3.72 -8.54 0.34
N HIS A 121 -2.78 -9.46 0.54
CA HIS A 121 -2.41 -10.11 1.80
C HIS A 121 -3.40 -11.15 2.32
N TYR A 122 -4.70 -10.87 2.35
CA TYR A 122 -5.71 -11.77 2.93
C TYR A 122 -6.19 -12.88 1.97
N HIS A 123 -5.78 -12.85 0.70
CA HIS A 123 -6.15 -13.81 -0.33
C HIS A 123 -7.67 -13.97 -0.54
N ARG A 124 -8.45 -12.98 -0.11
CA ARG A 124 -9.90 -12.93 -0.27
C ARG A 124 -10.36 -11.49 -0.48
N TYR A 125 -11.45 -11.33 -1.22
CA TYR A 125 -12.02 -10.02 -1.48
C TYR A 125 -12.63 -9.40 -0.22
N HIS A 126 -12.26 -8.15 0.06
CA HIS A 126 -12.92 -7.30 1.06
C HIS A 126 -13.01 -5.87 0.53
N TRP A 127 -14.18 -5.28 0.70
CA TRP A 127 -14.39 -3.85 0.55
C TRP A 127 -14.58 -3.24 1.93
N ILE A 128 -13.81 -2.24 2.28
CA ILE A 128 -13.78 -1.59 3.60
C ILE A 128 -13.93 -0.09 3.38
N ASP A 129 -15.07 0.47 3.75
CA ASP A 129 -15.39 1.89 3.64
C ASP A 129 -16.12 2.44 4.89
N ASP A 130 -16.05 1.68 5.99
CA ASP A 130 -16.75 1.92 7.24
C ASP A 130 -15.96 2.79 8.24
N GLY A 131 -14.81 3.34 7.84
CA GLY A 131 -13.92 4.11 8.70
C GLY A 131 -13.18 3.28 9.76
N SER A 132 -13.39 1.96 9.82
CA SER A 132 -12.81 1.08 10.85
C SER A 132 -11.29 1.03 10.85
N ARG A 133 -10.67 1.47 9.75
CA ARG A 133 -9.21 1.52 9.57
C ARG A 133 -8.61 2.90 9.83
N GLY A 134 -9.44 3.88 10.23
CA GLY A 134 -9.01 5.25 10.52
C GLY A 134 -8.79 6.11 9.27
N VAL A 135 -9.36 5.72 8.14
CA VAL A 135 -9.32 6.45 6.87
C VAL A 135 -10.72 6.89 6.46
N ASP A 136 -10.78 7.90 5.63
CA ASP A 136 -11.99 8.51 5.04
C ASP A 136 -12.19 8.10 3.57
N PHE A 137 -11.47 7.07 3.12
CA PHE A 137 -11.51 6.54 1.76
C PHE A 137 -11.65 5.01 1.77
N PRO A 138 -12.18 4.42 0.68
CA PRO A 138 -12.33 2.97 0.60
C PRO A 138 -11.00 2.24 0.46
N ILE A 139 -10.91 1.08 1.09
CA ILE A 139 -9.83 0.11 0.93
C ILE A 139 -10.42 -1.13 0.27
N LEU A 140 -9.85 -1.56 -0.85
CA LEU A 140 -10.16 -2.82 -1.48
C LEU A 140 -9.01 -3.80 -1.28
N VAL A 141 -9.30 -4.93 -0.66
CA VAL A 141 -8.41 -6.07 -0.58
C VAL A 141 -8.79 -7.04 -1.67
N ASN A 142 -7.86 -7.32 -2.59
CA ASN A 142 -8.13 -8.26 -3.67
C ASN A 142 -7.94 -9.71 -3.22
N SER A 143 -8.64 -10.63 -3.87
CA SER A 143 -8.43 -12.06 -3.70
C SER A 143 -7.33 -12.57 -4.63
N ASN A 144 -6.84 -13.79 -4.38
CA ASN A 144 -5.94 -14.49 -5.29
C ASN A 144 -6.67 -15.18 -6.46
N ASN A 145 -8.00 -15.10 -6.52
CA ASN A 145 -8.84 -15.69 -7.57
C ASN A 145 -9.46 -14.65 -8.50
N ASP A 146 -9.22 -13.35 -8.24
CA ASP A 146 -9.83 -12.26 -8.98
C ASP A 146 -8.78 -11.32 -9.56
N CYS A 147 -9.13 -10.73 -10.70
CA CYS A 147 -8.41 -9.61 -11.29
C CYS A 147 -9.21 -8.32 -11.10
N LEU A 148 -8.55 -7.23 -10.73
CA LEU A 148 -9.16 -5.92 -10.65
C LEU A 148 -8.86 -5.14 -11.92
N ARG A 149 -9.90 -4.64 -12.57
CA ARG A 149 -9.79 -3.62 -13.60
C ARG A 149 -10.18 -2.27 -12.98
N VAL A 150 -9.24 -1.37 -12.94
CA VAL A 150 -9.45 0.00 -12.48
C VAL A 150 -9.35 0.92 -13.69
N SER A 151 -10.40 1.69 -13.95
CA SER A 151 -10.44 2.76 -14.96
C SER A 151 -10.58 4.08 -14.23
N ALA A 152 -9.77 5.06 -14.59
CA ALA A 152 -9.82 6.39 -14.00
C ALA A 152 -9.89 7.46 -15.08
N ASP A 153 -10.74 8.44 -14.87
CA ASP A 153 -10.80 9.68 -15.65
C ASP A 153 -10.86 10.91 -14.71
N ALA A 154 -11.03 12.10 -15.24
CA ALA A 154 -11.11 13.32 -14.44
C ALA A 154 -12.36 13.39 -13.53
N LYS A 155 -13.32 12.47 -13.67
CA LYS A 155 -14.56 12.41 -12.89
C LYS A 155 -14.49 11.39 -11.76
N GLY A 156 -13.48 10.48 -11.76
CA GLY A 156 -13.29 9.50 -10.72
C GLY A 156 -12.81 8.13 -11.21
N ILE A 157 -13.17 7.10 -10.44
CA ILE A 157 -12.73 5.72 -10.63
C ILE A 157 -13.94 4.83 -10.93
N ASP A 158 -13.81 3.98 -11.96
CA ASP A 158 -14.65 2.80 -12.19
C ASP A 158 -13.87 1.54 -11.88
N LEU A 159 -14.45 0.62 -11.13
CA LEU A 159 -13.80 -0.59 -10.65
C LEU A 159 -14.63 -1.83 -11.00
N LYS A 160 -13.98 -2.80 -11.65
CA LYS A 160 -14.57 -4.10 -11.96
C LYS A 160 -13.73 -5.22 -11.37
N VAL A 161 -14.40 -6.10 -10.65
CA VAL A 161 -13.83 -7.37 -10.19
C VAL A 161 -14.13 -8.42 -11.26
N VAL A 162 -13.10 -9.08 -11.77
CA VAL A 162 -13.20 -10.14 -12.77
C VAL A 162 -12.69 -11.44 -12.16
N ASN A 163 -13.58 -12.41 -12.00
CA ASN A 163 -13.21 -13.70 -11.46
C ASN A 163 -12.42 -14.51 -12.51
N LEU A 164 -11.20 -14.94 -12.15
CA LEU A 164 -10.29 -15.64 -13.05
C LEU A 164 -10.72 -17.07 -13.36
N SER A 165 -11.62 -17.66 -12.57
CA SER A 165 -12.18 -19.00 -12.83
C SER A 165 -13.16 -19.01 -14.02
N LEU A 166 -13.52 -17.84 -14.54
CA LEU A 166 -14.46 -17.66 -15.65
C LEU A 166 -13.76 -17.33 -16.98
N ILE A 167 -12.42 -17.34 -16.99
CA ILE A 167 -11.57 -17.12 -18.16
C ILE A 167 -10.88 -18.44 -18.53
#